data_ade9db041357c1cc7407dbf442f887cd
#
_entry.id   ade9db041357c1cc7407dbf442f887cd
#
_cell.length_a   1.000
_cell.length_b   1.000
_cell.length_c   1.000
_cell.angle_alpha   90.00
_cell.angle_beta   90.00
_cell.angle_gamma   90.00
#
_symmetry.space_group_name_H-M   'P 1'
#
loop_
_entity.id
_entity.type
_entity.pdbx_description
1 polymer ?
#
loop_
_entity_poly.entity_id
_entity_poly.type
_entity_poly.pdbx_seq_one_letter_code
_entity_poly.pdbx_strand_id
1 'polypeptide(L)'
;MQKIYEPENLMEAELLQGMLASEGIEAHVTGRHLLGGLGELPALGLLGVSVDNDDVERARELITAYNAALPFFSEEPGNEPD
;
A
#
# COMPACT_ATOMS: atom_id res chain seq x y z
N MET A 1 11.52 -12.66 1.60
CA MET A 1 10.34 -11.85 1.38
C MET A 1 9.67 -11.58 2.70
N GLN A 2 9.38 -10.33 2.98
CA GLN A 2 8.82 -9.99 4.25
C GLN A 2 7.66 -9.02 4.09
N LYS A 3 6.57 -9.27 4.80
CA LYS A 3 5.43 -8.39 4.76
C LYS A 3 5.74 -7.14 5.55
N ILE A 4 5.52 -5.97 4.94
CA ILE A 4 5.85 -4.73 5.58
C ILE A 4 4.65 -3.84 5.77
N TYR A 5 3.51 -4.19 5.25
CA TYR A 5 2.35 -3.33 5.35
C TYR A 5 1.08 -4.12 5.12
N GLU A 6 0.00 -3.71 5.77
CA GLU A 6 -1.31 -4.34 5.58
C GLU A 6 -2.26 -3.29 5.02
N PRO A 7 -2.46 -3.28 3.72
CA PRO A 7 -3.35 -2.29 3.12
C PRO A 7 -4.80 -2.58 3.47
N GLU A 8 -5.61 -1.55 3.43
CA GLU A 8 -7.00 -1.70 3.79
C GLU A 8 -7.81 -2.33 2.69
N ASN A 9 -7.39 -2.20 1.47
CA ASN A 9 -8.12 -2.79 0.37
C ASN A 9 -7.16 -3.05 -0.77
N LEU A 10 -7.67 -3.69 -1.81
CA LEU A 10 -6.82 -4.07 -2.92
C LEU A 10 -6.32 -2.87 -3.69
N MET A 11 -7.13 -1.83 -3.80
CA MET A 11 -6.69 -0.65 -4.51
C MET A 11 -5.48 -0.02 -3.82
N GLU A 12 -5.52 0.07 -2.50
CA GLU A 12 -4.39 0.62 -1.78
C GLU A 12 -3.17 -0.26 -1.98
N ALA A 13 -3.35 -1.57 -1.97
CA ALA A 13 -2.24 -2.47 -2.17
C ALA A 13 -1.60 -2.25 -3.52
N GLU A 14 -2.41 -2.07 -4.54
CA GLU A 14 -1.88 -1.88 -5.88
C GLU A 14 -1.20 -0.54 -6.04
N LEU A 15 -1.72 0.48 -5.40
CA LEU A 15 -1.07 1.77 -5.46
C LEU A 15 0.30 1.73 -4.79
N LEU A 16 0.38 1.06 -3.66
CA LEU A 16 1.66 0.93 -2.99
C LEU A 16 2.63 0.10 -3.81
N GLN A 17 2.13 -0.96 -4.42
CA GLN A 17 2.97 -1.79 -5.26
C GLN A 17 3.54 -0.97 -6.42
N GLY A 18 2.71 -0.15 -7.03
CA GLY A 18 3.16 0.69 -8.14
C GLY A 18 4.16 1.74 -7.69
N MET A 19 3.91 2.33 -6.52
CA MET A 19 4.82 3.32 -6.01
C MET A 19 6.19 2.70 -5.72
N LEU A 20 6.21 1.53 -5.10
CA LEU A 20 7.48 0.86 -4.81
C LEU A 20 8.19 0.46 -6.09
N ALA A 21 7.44 0.00 -7.07
CA ALA A 21 8.05 -0.37 -8.35
C ALA A 21 8.71 0.84 -9.00
N SER A 22 8.10 2.01 -8.88
CA SER A 22 8.68 3.19 -9.48
C SER A 22 9.98 3.59 -8.79
N GLU A 23 10.21 3.09 -7.59
CA GLU A 23 11.44 3.34 -6.87
C GLU A 23 12.43 2.18 -7.00
N GLY A 24 12.13 1.26 -7.86
CA GLY A 24 13.04 0.14 -8.08
C GLY A 24 12.87 -1.01 -7.10
N ILE A 25 11.80 -1.03 -6.35
CA ILE A 25 11.59 -2.09 -5.38
C ILE A 25 10.47 -2.99 -5.87
N GLU A 26 10.77 -4.28 -5.95
CA GLU A 26 9.77 -5.23 -6.38
C GLU A 26 8.92 -5.61 -5.19
N ALA A 27 7.65 -5.31 -5.22
CA ALA A 27 6.75 -5.61 -4.14
C ALA A 27 5.71 -6.61 -4.58
N HIS A 28 5.23 -7.40 -3.65
CA HIS A 28 4.25 -8.42 -3.96
C HIS A 28 3.04 -8.23 -3.06
N VAL A 29 1.85 -8.34 -3.64
CA VAL A 29 0.63 -8.22 -2.88
C VAL A 29 0.18 -9.62 -2.55
N THR A 30 0.07 -9.93 -1.25
CA THR A 30 -0.33 -11.26 -0.82
C THR A 30 -1.74 -11.21 -0.28
N GLY A 31 -2.42 -12.31 -0.34
CA GLY A 31 -3.77 -12.40 0.20
C GLY A 31 -4.86 -12.01 -0.74
N ARG A 32 -4.49 -11.55 -1.95
CA ARG A 32 -5.51 -11.08 -2.87
C ARG A 32 -6.48 -12.19 -3.25
N HIS A 33 -6.04 -13.41 -3.32
CA HIS A 33 -6.93 -14.49 -3.70
C HIS A 33 -7.98 -14.76 -2.63
N LEU A 34 -7.74 -14.33 -1.40
CA LEU A 34 -8.72 -14.54 -0.36
C LEU A 34 -9.90 -13.62 -0.48
N LEU A 35 -9.78 -12.56 -1.25
CA LEU A 35 -10.87 -11.63 -1.42
C LEU A 35 -11.78 -12.02 -2.55
N GLY A 36 -11.28 -12.76 -3.48
CA GLY A 36 -12.00 -12.96 -4.71
C GLY A 36 -13.31 -13.63 -4.57
N GLY A 37 -13.43 -14.59 -3.74
CA GLY A 37 -14.64 -15.32 -3.64
C GLY A 37 -15.69 -14.65 -2.81
N LEU A 38 -15.30 -13.81 -1.90
CA LEU A 38 -16.23 -13.25 -0.99
C LEU A 38 -16.63 -11.85 -1.30
N GLY A 39 -15.86 -11.17 -2.02
CA GLY A 39 -16.24 -9.87 -2.43
C GLY A 39 -16.08 -8.82 -1.43
N GLU A 40 -16.70 -8.82 -0.34
CA GLU A 40 -16.59 -7.77 0.53
C GLU A 40 -16.08 -8.13 1.81
N LEU A 41 -15.06 -8.75 1.96
CA LEU A 41 -14.54 -9.12 3.15
C LEU A 41 -13.99 -8.02 3.93
N PRO A 42 -14.11 -7.95 5.12
CA PRO A 42 -13.50 -6.97 5.96
C PRO A 42 -12.03 -7.08 5.93
N ALA A 43 -11.50 -8.00 5.50
CA ALA A 43 -10.16 -8.10 5.17
C ALA A 43 -9.09 -7.62 6.07
N LEU A 44 -9.34 -7.46 7.29
CA LEU A 44 -8.32 -7.02 8.17
C LEU A 44 -7.23 -8.04 8.22
N GLY A 45 -6.05 -7.63 7.86
CA GLY A 45 -4.92 -8.52 7.94
C GLY A 45 -4.81 -9.55 6.85
N LEU A 46 -5.77 -9.59 5.93
CA LEU A 46 -5.69 -10.57 4.88
C LEU A 46 -4.79 -10.13 3.75
N LEU A 47 -4.75 -8.86 3.45
CA LEU A 47 -3.88 -8.37 2.40
C LEU A 47 -2.55 -7.98 2.99
N GLY A 48 -1.51 -8.15 2.22
CA GLY A 48 -0.19 -7.72 2.65
C GLY A 48 0.62 -7.24 1.48
N VAL A 49 1.56 -6.35 1.76
CA VAL A 49 2.54 -5.94 0.77
C VAL A 49 3.88 -6.43 1.27
N SER A 50 4.55 -7.23 0.49
CA SER A 50 5.82 -7.85 0.87
C SER A 50 6.92 -7.47 -0.08
N VAL A 51 8.13 -7.34 0.44
CA VAL A 51 9.29 -7.03 -0.39
C VAL A 51 10.44 -7.93 0.02
N ASP A 52 11.47 -7.92 -0.78
CA ASP A 52 12.66 -8.67 -0.47
C ASP A 52 13.27 -8.15 0.83
N ASN A 53 13.92 -9.02 1.57
CA ASN A 53 14.48 -8.62 2.85
C ASN A 53 15.45 -7.45 2.72
N ASP A 54 16.14 -7.36 1.61
CA ASP A 54 17.08 -6.28 1.41
C ASP A 54 16.41 -4.93 1.22
N ASP A 55 15.15 -4.93 0.88
CA ASP A 55 14.45 -3.70 0.59
C ASP A 55 13.53 -3.25 1.70
N VAL A 56 13.50 -3.97 2.80
CA VAL A 56 12.51 -3.71 3.84
C VAL A 56 12.60 -2.29 4.38
N GLU A 57 13.79 -1.86 4.73
CA GLU A 57 13.92 -0.55 5.33
C GLU A 57 13.54 0.54 4.37
N ARG A 58 14.00 0.43 3.14
CA ARG A 58 13.70 1.46 2.17
C ARG A 58 12.23 1.47 1.84
N ALA A 59 11.64 0.30 1.70
CA ALA A 59 10.23 0.23 1.38
C ALA A 59 9.38 0.81 2.50
N ARG A 60 9.75 0.57 3.74
CA ARG A 60 9.00 1.14 4.84
C ARG A 60 9.08 2.66 4.84
N GLU A 61 10.25 3.19 4.55
CA GLU A 61 10.39 4.63 4.48
C GLU A 61 9.53 5.21 3.39
N LEU A 62 9.50 4.55 2.24
CA LEU A 62 8.71 5.04 1.13
C LEU A 62 7.22 4.99 1.44
N ILE A 63 6.78 3.93 2.09
CA ILE A 63 5.37 3.82 2.44
C ILE A 63 5.00 4.87 3.47
N THR A 64 5.87 5.12 4.43
CA THR A 64 5.60 6.15 5.42
C THR A 64 5.46 7.50 4.75
N ALA A 65 6.33 7.81 3.82
CA ALA A 65 6.27 9.07 3.11
C ALA A 65 5.01 9.16 2.26
N TYR A 66 4.64 8.07 1.64
CA TYR A 66 3.46 8.03 0.81
C TYR A 66 2.22 8.29 1.65
N ASN A 67 2.12 7.63 2.80
CA ASN A 67 0.97 7.81 3.67
C ASN A 67 0.93 9.21 4.25
N ALA A 68 2.07 9.78 4.52
CA ALA A 68 2.10 11.13 5.05
C ALA A 68 1.65 12.14 4.02
N ALA A 69 1.82 11.85 2.77
CA ALA A 69 1.41 12.77 1.71
C ALA A 69 -0.06 12.66 1.37
N LEU A 70 -0.68 11.52 1.66
CA LEU A 70 -2.06 11.34 1.29
C LEU A 70 -3.01 12.41 1.84
N PRO A 71 -2.88 12.79 3.09
CA PRO A 71 -3.77 13.81 3.59
C PRO A 71 -3.66 15.13 2.85
N PHE A 72 -2.48 15.45 2.39
CA PHE A 72 -2.32 16.62 1.62
C PHE A 72 -3.11 16.53 0.34
N PHE A 73 -3.01 15.42 -0.35
CA PHE A 73 -3.75 15.25 -1.57
C PHE A 73 -5.23 15.29 -1.33
N SER A 74 -5.68 14.68 -0.27
CA SER A 74 -7.09 14.62 -0.05
C SER A 74 -7.64 15.94 0.35
N GLU A 75 -6.90 16.76 1.05
CA GLU A 75 -7.42 17.97 1.46
C GLU A 75 -7.31 19.06 0.48
N GLU A 76 -6.33 19.01 -0.34
CA GLU A 76 -6.06 20.09 -1.14
C GLU A 76 -7.19 20.60 -1.95
N PRO A 77 -7.90 19.79 -2.61
CA PRO A 77 -8.98 20.32 -3.40
C PRO A 77 -10.04 20.93 -2.57
N GLY A 78 -10.25 20.44 -1.44
CA GLY A 78 -11.32 20.92 -0.67
C GLY A 78 -11.06 22.20 -0.05
N ASN A 79 -9.91 22.41 0.34
CA ASN A 79 -9.71 23.53 1.07
C ASN A 79 -9.12 24.60 0.40
N GLU A 80 -8.86 24.50 -0.66
CA GLU A 80 -8.31 25.50 -1.12
C GLU A 80 -9.10 26.57 -1.17
N PRO A 81 -9.69 26.79 -0.98
CA PRO A 81 -10.24 27.83 -1.00
C PRO A 81 -10.30 28.75 -0.52
N ASP A 82 -10.10 28.69 -0.33
CA ASP A 82 -10.15 29.54 0.10
C ASP A 82 -10.04 30.08 -0.05
#